data_64b1cd8e5841a3445e1424dca9bc9587
#
_entry.id   64b1cd8e5841a3445e1424dca9bc9587
#
_cell.length_a   1.000
_cell.length_b   1.000
_cell.length_c   1.000
_cell.angle_alpha   90.00
_cell.angle_beta   90.00
_cell.angle_gamma   90.00
#
_symmetry.space_group_name_H-M   'P 1'
#
loop_
_entity.id
_entity.type
_entity.pdbx_description
1 polymer ?
#
loop_
_entity_poly.entity_id
_entity_poly.type
_entity_poly.pdbx_seq_one_letter_code
_entity_poly.pdbx_strand_id
1 'polypeptide(L)'
;AIEGGNGVKVNKIHKADSPNYLFIDVNILKDAAPGTYYFVFSKDGKPEFKYPYEIAARESGSVQRKSYTAADMIYLIMPDRFANGDPSNDSTSDTAEKSDRSKYFGRHGGDIQGIIDHLDYIEDLGATAIWCTPLLEDNEPDGSYHGYACSDYYHIDPRFGSNELYREMVAKAHEKGLKVVMDIVTNHCG
;
A
#
# COMPACT_ATOMS: atom_id res chain seq x y z
N ALA A 1 13.46 -9.24 -23.68
CA ALA A 1 14.76 -8.65 -23.36
C ALA A 1 14.60 -7.52 -22.35
N ILE A 2 15.71 -7.05 -21.76
CA ILE A 2 15.74 -5.86 -20.90
C ILE A 2 16.72 -4.88 -21.52
N GLU A 3 16.30 -3.61 -21.60
CA GLU A 3 17.10 -2.45 -22.00
C GLU A 3 17.14 -1.42 -20.87
N GLY A 4 18.10 -0.49 -20.89
CA GLY A 4 18.18 0.63 -19.94
C GLY A 4 19.38 0.57 -19.00
N GLY A 5 20.18 -0.49 -19.03
CA GLY A 5 21.41 -0.59 -18.23
C GLY A 5 21.86 -2.03 -17.98
N ASN A 6 23.00 -2.13 -17.31
CA ASN A 6 23.51 -3.41 -16.84
C ASN A 6 22.95 -3.73 -15.44
N GLY A 7 23.02 -4.99 -15.03
CA GLY A 7 22.66 -5.41 -13.68
C GLY A 7 21.22 -5.92 -13.52
N VAL A 8 20.37 -5.82 -14.53
CA VAL A 8 19.03 -6.41 -14.51
C VAL A 8 18.92 -7.46 -15.63
N LYS A 9 18.55 -8.68 -15.28
CA LYS A 9 18.52 -9.79 -16.22
C LYS A 9 17.26 -10.64 -16.04
N VAL A 10 16.64 -11.04 -17.15
CA VAL A 10 15.60 -12.08 -17.12
C VAL A 10 16.28 -13.40 -16.80
N ASN A 11 15.82 -14.06 -15.76
CA ASN A 11 16.27 -15.39 -15.38
C ASN A 11 15.41 -16.48 -16.03
N LYS A 12 14.09 -16.36 -15.90
CA LYS A 12 13.13 -17.32 -16.44
C LYS A 12 11.80 -16.65 -16.78
N ILE A 13 11.13 -17.21 -17.78
CA ILE A 13 9.77 -16.79 -18.17
C ILE A 13 8.86 -18.00 -18.00
N HIS A 14 7.79 -17.84 -17.22
CA HIS A 14 6.78 -18.87 -17.03
C HIS A 14 5.50 -18.42 -17.76
N LYS A 15 4.95 -19.34 -18.52
CA LYS A 15 3.63 -19.18 -19.14
C LYS A 15 2.60 -19.86 -18.27
N ALA A 16 1.51 -19.15 -17.99
CA ALA A 16 0.35 -19.74 -17.36
C ALA A 16 -0.53 -20.46 -18.39
N ASP A 17 -1.48 -21.26 -17.91
CA ASP A 17 -2.51 -21.87 -18.78
C ASP A 17 -3.37 -20.79 -19.43
N SER A 18 -3.64 -19.70 -18.74
CA SER A 18 -4.25 -18.49 -19.32
C SER A 18 -3.25 -17.76 -20.20
N PRO A 19 -3.61 -17.44 -21.46
CA PRO A 19 -2.73 -16.72 -22.38
C PRO A 19 -2.54 -15.23 -22.00
N ASN A 20 -3.27 -14.74 -21.00
CA ASN A 20 -3.25 -13.33 -20.58
C ASN A 20 -2.17 -13.04 -19.54
N TYR A 21 -1.46 -14.06 -19.02
CA TYR A 21 -0.49 -13.90 -17.96
C TYR A 21 0.88 -14.42 -18.33
N LEU A 22 1.90 -13.68 -17.93
CA LEU A 22 3.31 -14.03 -18.07
C LEU A 22 4.02 -13.70 -16.76
N PHE A 23 4.64 -14.71 -16.13
CA PHE A 23 5.46 -14.49 -14.94
C PHE A 23 6.93 -14.46 -15.35
N ILE A 24 7.63 -13.42 -14.96
CA ILE A 24 9.02 -13.18 -15.37
C ILE A 24 9.90 -13.10 -14.14
N ASP A 25 10.76 -14.09 -13.95
CA ASP A 25 11.79 -14.06 -12.92
C ASP A 25 12.91 -13.12 -13.35
N VAL A 26 13.19 -12.12 -12.54
CA VAL A 26 14.21 -11.11 -12.82
C VAL A 26 15.27 -11.13 -11.73
N ASN A 27 16.52 -11.17 -12.13
CA ASN A 27 17.65 -10.95 -11.24
C ASN A 27 18.11 -9.50 -11.30
N ILE A 28 18.05 -8.82 -10.15
CA ILE A 28 18.63 -7.49 -9.94
C ILE A 28 19.98 -7.70 -9.25
N LEU A 29 21.06 -7.46 -9.95
CA LEU A 29 22.42 -7.63 -9.43
C LEU A 29 22.80 -6.47 -8.53
N LYS A 30 23.85 -6.65 -7.71
CA LYS A 30 24.31 -5.65 -6.74
C LYS A 30 24.78 -4.34 -7.38
N ASP A 31 25.21 -4.39 -8.63
CA ASP A 31 25.72 -3.29 -9.44
C ASP A 31 24.64 -2.67 -10.34
N ALA A 32 23.39 -3.10 -10.22
CA ALA A 32 22.28 -2.48 -10.93
C ALA A 32 22.12 -1.03 -10.48
N ALA A 33 22.25 -0.09 -11.41
CA ALA A 33 22.05 1.32 -11.12
C ALA A 33 20.55 1.65 -10.96
N PRO A 34 20.17 2.56 -10.08
CA PRO A 34 18.82 3.11 -10.08
C PRO A 34 18.48 3.78 -11.41
N GLY A 35 17.24 3.67 -11.84
CA GLY A 35 16.78 4.21 -13.11
C GLY A 35 15.67 3.38 -13.75
N THR A 36 15.23 3.82 -14.92
CA THR A 36 14.19 3.13 -15.67
C THR A 36 14.80 2.09 -16.60
N TYR A 37 14.41 0.85 -16.40
CA TYR A 37 14.69 -0.28 -17.28
C TYR A 37 13.44 -0.56 -18.11
N TYR A 38 13.63 -1.12 -19.32
CA TYR A 38 12.51 -1.46 -20.19
C TYR A 38 12.46 -2.95 -20.45
N PHE A 39 11.37 -3.59 -20.06
CA PHE A 39 11.08 -4.96 -20.51
C PHE A 39 10.56 -4.90 -21.94
N VAL A 40 11.32 -5.46 -22.87
CA VAL A 40 10.97 -5.52 -24.29
C VAL A 40 10.32 -6.86 -24.57
N PHE A 41 9.05 -6.82 -24.92
CA PHE A 41 8.27 -7.98 -25.32
C PHE A 41 8.31 -8.10 -26.83
N SER A 42 8.60 -9.32 -27.32
CA SER A 42 8.74 -9.62 -28.75
C SER A 42 7.89 -10.82 -29.12
N LYS A 43 7.30 -10.78 -30.30
CA LYS A 43 6.62 -11.91 -30.93
C LYS A 43 7.26 -12.17 -32.28
N ASP A 44 7.54 -13.44 -32.58
CA ASP A 44 8.19 -13.90 -33.81
C ASP A 44 9.49 -13.11 -34.14
N GLY A 45 10.26 -12.77 -33.08
CA GLY A 45 11.51 -12.02 -33.18
C GLY A 45 11.37 -10.51 -33.41
N LYS A 46 10.17 -9.98 -33.47
CA LYS A 46 9.91 -8.54 -33.64
C LYS A 46 9.46 -7.94 -32.30
N PRO A 47 10.03 -6.79 -31.87
CA PRO A 47 9.53 -6.08 -30.68
C PRO A 47 8.08 -5.64 -30.91
N GLU A 48 7.23 -5.90 -29.90
CA GLU A 48 5.81 -5.51 -29.91
C GLU A 48 5.56 -4.31 -29.02
N PHE A 49 6.05 -4.36 -27.78
CA PHE A 49 5.95 -3.24 -26.83
C PHE A 49 7.06 -3.25 -25.81
N LYS A 50 7.26 -2.11 -25.13
CA LYS A 50 8.18 -1.94 -24.02
C LYS A 50 7.41 -1.51 -22.77
N TYR A 51 7.68 -2.18 -21.65
CA TYR A 51 7.13 -1.83 -20.35
C TYR A 51 8.23 -1.18 -19.50
N PRO A 52 8.03 0.05 -19.01
CA PRO A 52 8.98 0.70 -18.12
C PRO A 52 8.92 0.05 -16.73
N TYR A 53 10.08 -0.22 -16.15
CA TYR A 53 10.25 -0.73 -14.82
C TYR A 53 11.28 0.11 -14.09
N GLU A 54 10.86 0.79 -13.03
CA GLU A 54 11.73 1.66 -12.27
C GLU A 54 12.44 0.89 -11.15
N ILE A 55 13.75 1.04 -11.07
CA ILE A 55 14.55 0.66 -9.91
C ILE A 55 14.90 1.95 -9.17
N ALA A 56 14.24 2.17 -8.03
CA ALA A 56 14.48 3.32 -7.19
C ALA A 56 15.85 3.24 -6.50
N ALA A 57 16.46 4.41 -6.30
CA ALA A 57 17.62 4.51 -5.42
C ALA A 57 17.22 4.13 -3.99
N ARG A 58 18.09 3.39 -3.31
CA ARG A 58 17.86 3.08 -1.90
C ARG A 58 17.98 4.37 -1.07
N GLU A 59 16.99 4.65 -0.24
CA GLU A 59 17.04 5.79 0.66
C GLU A 59 18.21 5.70 1.63
N SER A 60 18.88 6.83 1.84
CA SER A 60 19.98 6.93 2.80
C SER A 60 19.49 6.53 4.20
N GLY A 61 20.27 5.71 4.89
CA GLY A 61 19.90 5.24 6.24
C GLY A 61 18.83 4.14 6.28
N SER A 62 18.31 3.67 5.14
CA SER A 62 17.26 2.63 5.13
C SER A 62 17.69 1.32 5.78
N VAL A 63 18.99 1.01 5.81
CA VAL A 63 19.55 -0.18 6.49
C VAL A 63 19.47 -0.07 8.00
N GLN A 64 19.45 1.14 8.56
CA GLN A 64 19.38 1.42 9.99
C GLN A 64 17.94 1.50 10.52
N ARG A 65 16.94 1.38 9.68
CA ARG A 65 15.52 1.37 10.11
C ARG A 65 15.30 0.22 11.10
N LYS A 66 14.75 0.58 12.26
CA LYS A 66 14.42 -0.40 13.29
C LYS A 66 13.00 -0.92 13.08
N SER A 67 12.86 -2.24 13.09
CA SER A 67 11.54 -2.89 13.13
C SER A 67 10.96 -2.85 14.55
N TYR A 68 9.76 -3.40 14.75
CA TYR A 68 9.18 -3.61 16.05
C TYR A 68 9.85 -4.78 16.75
N THR A 69 9.79 -4.79 18.07
CA THR A 69 10.36 -5.81 18.96
C THR A 69 9.36 -6.18 20.06
N ALA A 70 9.69 -7.14 20.91
CA ALA A 70 8.86 -7.49 22.08
C ALA A 70 8.72 -6.35 23.11
N ALA A 71 9.48 -5.27 22.99
CA ALA A 71 9.36 -4.09 23.84
C ALA A 71 8.34 -3.06 23.27
N ASP A 72 7.80 -3.31 22.10
CA ASP A 72 6.85 -2.39 21.48
C ASP A 72 5.41 -2.70 21.92
N MET A 73 4.64 -1.64 22.19
CA MET A 73 3.20 -1.69 22.35
C MET A 73 2.54 -1.28 21.04
N ILE A 74 1.89 -2.24 20.37
CA ILE A 74 1.22 -2.02 19.11
C ILE A 74 -0.25 -1.68 19.37
N TYR A 75 -0.71 -0.53 18.91
CA TYR A 75 -2.10 -0.11 18.96
C TYR A 75 -2.78 -0.42 17.62
N LEU A 76 -3.70 -1.40 17.63
CA LEU A 76 -4.48 -1.77 16.45
C LEU A 76 -5.61 -0.78 16.26
N ILE A 77 -5.71 -0.20 15.08
CA ILE A 77 -6.74 0.76 14.67
C ILE A 77 -7.53 0.19 13.51
N MET A 78 -8.85 0.22 13.61
CA MET A 78 -9.75 0.10 12.46
C MET A 78 -10.12 1.54 12.03
N PRO A 79 -9.52 2.07 10.95
CA PRO A 79 -9.60 3.49 10.61
C PRO A 79 -11.04 4.00 10.48
N ASP A 80 -11.88 3.26 9.76
CA ASP A 80 -13.30 3.58 9.60
C ASP A 80 -14.06 3.82 10.92
N ARG A 81 -13.61 3.20 12.01
CA ARG A 81 -14.26 3.23 13.33
C ARG A 81 -13.54 4.12 14.35
N PHE A 82 -12.41 4.71 13.98
CA PHE A 82 -11.58 5.45 14.92
C PHE A 82 -12.00 6.92 15.00
N ALA A 83 -11.73 7.70 13.97
CA ALA A 83 -12.08 9.11 13.92
C ALA A 83 -12.25 9.58 12.47
N ASN A 84 -13.26 10.40 12.22
CA ASN A 84 -13.48 11.06 10.94
C ASN A 84 -12.82 12.44 10.97
N GLY A 85 -11.75 12.62 10.22
CA GLY A 85 -11.02 13.89 10.09
C GLY A 85 -11.43 14.68 8.85
N ASP A 86 -11.91 14.00 7.81
CA ASP A 86 -12.38 14.62 6.56
C ASP A 86 -13.74 14.05 6.11
N PRO A 87 -14.86 14.62 6.56
CA PRO A 87 -16.19 14.15 6.14
C PRO A 87 -16.44 14.21 4.63
N SER A 88 -15.61 14.92 3.86
CA SER A 88 -15.79 15.03 2.41
C SER A 88 -15.43 13.74 1.66
N ASN A 89 -14.65 12.86 2.28
CA ASN A 89 -14.25 11.58 1.71
C ASN A 89 -15.12 10.38 2.13
N ASP A 90 -16.08 10.55 3.04
CA ASP A 90 -16.95 9.48 3.58
C ASP A 90 -17.59 8.61 2.47
N SER A 91 -17.87 9.23 1.33
CA SER A 91 -18.49 8.58 0.17
C SER A 91 -17.98 9.20 -1.12
N THR A 92 -17.35 8.41 -1.98
CA THR A 92 -16.85 8.86 -3.29
C THR A 92 -17.71 8.33 -4.43
N SER A 93 -17.67 8.96 -5.61
CA SER A 93 -18.51 8.55 -6.74
C SER A 93 -18.11 7.20 -7.33
N ASP A 94 -16.85 6.85 -7.22
CA ASP A 94 -16.17 5.71 -7.83
C ASP A 94 -16.10 4.46 -6.94
N THR A 95 -16.58 4.55 -5.69
CA THR A 95 -16.66 3.40 -4.79
C THR A 95 -18.09 2.89 -4.64
N ALA A 96 -18.25 1.56 -4.52
CA ALA A 96 -19.55 0.90 -4.45
C ALA A 96 -20.30 1.21 -3.14
N GLU A 97 -19.67 0.91 -2.00
CA GLU A 97 -20.27 1.17 -0.69
C GLU A 97 -20.14 2.63 -0.29
N LYS A 98 -21.24 3.21 0.18
CA LYS A 98 -21.30 4.58 0.73
C LYS A 98 -21.37 4.55 2.26
N SER A 99 -21.00 5.65 2.90
CA SER A 99 -21.10 5.77 4.35
C SER A 99 -22.55 5.67 4.82
N ASP A 100 -22.80 4.79 5.79
CA ASP A 100 -24.09 4.62 6.46
C ASP A 100 -23.87 4.15 7.91
N ARG A 101 -23.79 5.09 8.83
CA ARG A 101 -23.56 4.84 10.26
C ARG A 101 -24.73 4.13 10.96
N SER A 102 -25.89 4.02 10.31
CA SER A 102 -27.04 3.27 10.84
C SER A 102 -26.88 1.77 10.69
N LYS A 103 -26.03 1.34 9.77
CA LYS A 103 -25.72 -0.07 9.54
C LYS A 103 -24.50 -0.52 10.36
N TYR A 104 -24.65 -1.62 11.09
CA TYR A 104 -23.56 -2.17 11.91
C TYR A 104 -22.31 -2.51 11.10
N PHE A 105 -22.48 -3.08 9.92
CA PHE A 105 -21.40 -3.43 8.99
C PHE A 105 -21.18 -2.38 7.89
N GLY A 106 -21.87 -1.23 7.92
CA GLY A 106 -21.66 -0.14 6.98
C GLY A 106 -20.42 0.68 7.34
N ARG A 107 -19.96 1.49 6.41
CA ARG A 107 -18.86 2.44 6.64
C ARG A 107 -19.32 3.58 7.55
N HIS A 108 -18.46 4.00 8.48
CA HIS A 108 -18.73 5.06 9.45
C HIS A 108 -17.92 6.35 9.18
N GLY A 109 -17.00 6.34 8.22
CA GLY A 109 -16.30 7.52 7.73
C GLY A 109 -15.05 7.90 8.52
N GLY A 110 -14.54 7.05 9.40
CA GLY A 110 -13.20 7.26 9.97
C GLY A 110 -12.12 7.10 8.90
N ASP A 111 -11.04 7.89 9.01
CA ASP A 111 -10.05 8.06 7.95
C ASP A 111 -8.62 8.32 8.46
N ILE A 112 -7.68 8.47 7.53
CA ILE A 112 -6.26 8.75 7.84
C ILE A 112 -6.10 10.13 8.47
N GLN A 113 -6.89 11.14 8.05
CA GLN A 113 -6.83 12.46 8.66
C GLN A 113 -7.25 12.40 10.15
N GLY A 114 -8.29 11.62 10.46
CA GLY A 114 -8.71 11.38 11.85
C GLY A 114 -7.62 10.70 12.68
N ILE A 115 -6.83 9.80 12.10
CA ILE A 115 -5.67 9.22 12.79
C ILE A 115 -4.60 10.28 13.02
N ILE A 116 -4.28 11.11 12.02
CA ILE A 116 -3.30 12.20 12.14
C ILE A 116 -3.70 13.15 13.28
N ASP A 117 -4.95 13.54 13.34
CA ASP A 117 -5.47 14.48 14.35
C ASP A 117 -5.41 13.92 15.78
N HIS A 118 -5.26 12.59 15.92
CA HIS A 118 -5.23 11.90 17.22
C HIS A 118 -3.89 11.23 17.54
N LEU A 119 -2.81 11.57 16.83
CA LEU A 119 -1.49 11.00 17.10
C LEU A 119 -0.99 11.33 18.52
N ASP A 120 -1.31 12.51 19.07
CA ASP A 120 -0.97 12.87 20.45
C ASP A 120 -1.67 11.94 21.46
N TYR A 121 -2.95 11.66 21.23
CA TYR A 121 -3.70 10.71 22.05
C TYR A 121 -3.10 9.31 22.03
N ILE A 122 -2.67 8.84 20.85
CA ILE A 122 -2.06 7.52 20.68
C ILE A 122 -0.70 7.46 21.39
N GLU A 123 0.11 8.53 21.31
CA GLU A 123 1.37 8.66 22.02
C GLU A 123 1.15 8.67 23.54
N ASP A 124 0.19 9.43 24.03
CA ASP A 124 -0.17 9.55 25.46
C ASP A 124 -0.66 8.21 26.06
N LEU A 125 -1.25 7.32 25.24
CA LEU A 125 -1.58 5.96 25.66
C LEU A 125 -0.34 5.08 25.91
N GLY A 126 0.86 5.55 25.54
CA GLY A 126 2.10 4.78 25.63
C GLY A 126 2.30 3.80 24.47
N ALA A 127 1.53 3.90 23.39
CA ALA A 127 1.78 3.11 22.18
C ALA A 127 3.14 3.47 21.57
N THR A 128 3.83 2.49 21.01
CA THR A 128 5.10 2.69 20.29
C THR A 128 4.98 2.33 18.81
N ALA A 129 3.86 1.76 18.43
CA ALA A 129 3.54 1.43 17.05
C ALA A 129 2.03 1.50 16.78
N ILE A 130 1.67 1.89 15.57
CA ILE A 130 0.32 1.87 15.04
C ILE A 130 0.23 0.75 14.02
N TRP A 131 -0.83 -0.03 14.10
CA TRP A 131 -1.23 -1.00 13.08
C TRP A 131 -2.66 -0.73 12.67
N CYS A 132 -2.84 -0.16 11.49
CA CYS A 132 -4.17 -0.02 10.89
C CYS A 132 -4.60 -1.32 10.21
N THR A 133 -5.90 -1.68 10.29
CA THR A 133 -6.47 -2.64 9.34
C THR A 133 -6.20 -2.12 7.92
N PRO A 134 -6.27 -2.98 6.87
CA PRO A 134 -5.83 -2.57 5.54
C PRO A 134 -6.45 -1.26 5.08
N LEU A 135 -5.60 -0.35 4.60
CA LEU A 135 -5.96 0.98 4.08
C LEU A 135 -6.02 1.00 2.55
N LEU A 136 -5.57 -0.07 1.90
CA LEU A 136 -5.66 -0.21 0.44
C LEU A 136 -7.11 -0.30 0.00
N GLU A 137 -7.38 0.09 -1.24
CA GLU A 137 -8.74 0.13 -1.77
C GLU A 137 -9.46 -1.21 -1.62
N ASP A 138 -10.66 -1.14 -1.05
CA ASP A 138 -11.60 -2.26 -0.91
C ASP A 138 -12.93 -1.79 -1.51
N ASN A 139 -13.22 -2.18 -2.76
CA ASN A 139 -14.38 -1.72 -3.48
C ASN A 139 -15.56 -2.71 -3.46
N GLU A 140 -15.64 -3.51 -2.41
CA GLU A 140 -16.80 -4.37 -2.18
C GLU A 140 -18.07 -3.53 -1.93
N PRO A 141 -19.24 -4.01 -2.39
CA PRO A 141 -20.50 -3.28 -2.24
C PRO A 141 -21.03 -3.25 -0.80
N ASP A 142 -20.56 -4.16 0.05
CA ASP A 142 -20.94 -4.28 1.45
C ASP A 142 -19.74 -4.68 2.30
N GLY A 143 -19.57 -4.05 3.46
CA GLY A 143 -18.57 -4.42 4.44
C GLY A 143 -17.15 -3.95 4.14
N SER A 144 -16.96 -3.08 3.16
CA SER A 144 -15.62 -2.60 2.76
C SER A 144 -14.87 -1.81 3.85
N TYR A 145 -15.53 -1.48 4.95
CA TYR A 145 -14.95 -0.72 6.06
C TYR A 145 -13.72 -1.36 6.70
N HIS A 146 -13.58 -2.67 6.61
CA HIS A 146 -12.48 -3.39 7.25
C HIS A 146 -11.21 -3.48 6.38
N GLY A 147 -11.32 -3.30 5.04
CA GLY A 147 -10.21 -3.27 4.10
C GLY A 147 -9.62 -4.63 3.71
N TYR A 148 -10.20 -5.76 4.15
CA TYR A 148 -9.63 -7.09 3.92
C TYR A 148 -10.00 -7.73 2.56
N ALA A 149 -10.81 -7.07 1.73
CA ALA A 149 -11.10 -7.47 0.36
C ALA A 149 -10.48 -6.46 -0.63
N CYS A 150 -9.15 -6.44 -0.70
CA CYS A 150 -8.39 -5.47 -1.47
C CYS A 150 -8.66 -5.61 -2.97
N SER A 151 -9.10 -4.53 -3.60
CA SER A 151 -9.33 -4.42 -5.05
C SER A 151 -8.18 -3.73 -5.80
N ASP A 152 -7.41 -2.88 -5.14
CA ASP A 152 -6.22 -2.22 -5.70
C ASP A 152 -5.07 -2.16 -4.68
N TYR A 153 -3.96 -2.84 -4.99
CA TYR A 153 -2.77 -2.88 -4.12
C TYR A 153 -1.85 -1.66 -4.24
N TYR A 154 -2.14 -0.73 -5.14
CA TYR A 154 -1.28 0.43 -5.42
C TYR A 154 -1.84 1.74 -4.88
N HIS A 155 -3.14 1.74 -4.50
CA HIS A 155 -3.82 2.95 -4.04
C HIS A 155 -4.43 2.76 -2.65
N ILE A 156 -4.32 3.80 -1.84
CA ILE A 156 -5.10 3.92 -0.61
C ILE A 156 -6.57 4.11 -1.01
N ASP A 157 -7.49 3.48 -0.28
CA ASP A 157 -8.92 3.67 -0.46
C ASP A 157 -9.28 5.16 -0.37
N PRO A 158 -9.93 5.73 -1.39
CA PRO A 158 -10.21 7.17 -1.42
C PRO A 158 -11.09 7.64 -0.25
N ARG A 159 -11.83 6.72 0.38
CA ARG A 159 -12.62 7.01 1.60
C ARG A 159 -11.77 7.03 2.87
N PHE A 160 -10.53 6.60 2.82
CA PHE A 160 -9.52 6.78 3.87
C PHE A 160 -8.57 7.93 3.57
N GLY A 161 -8.45 8.37 2.31
CA GLY A 161 -7.58 9.45 1.90
C GLY A 161 -6.80 9.15 0.62
N SER A 162 -5.50 9.43 0.61
CA SER A 162 -4.62 9.24 -0.55
C SER A 162 -3.28 8.62 -0.17
N ASN A 163 -2.52 8.18 -1.18
CA ASN A 163 -1.14 7.71 -0.99
C ASN A 163 -0.26 8.80 -0.35
N GLU A 164 -0.48 10.06 -0.69
CA GLU A 164 0.24 11.21 -0.14
C GLU A 164 -0.11 11.40 1.33
N LEU A 165 -1.40 11.38 1.68
CA LEU A 165 -1.86 11.53 3.06
C LEU A 165 -1.37 10.36 3.94
N TYR A 166 -1.30 9.14 3.40
CA TYR A 166 -0.70 8.00 4.11
C TYR A 166 0.79 8.23 4.42
N ARG A 167 1.56 8.76 3.45
CA ARG A 167 2.97 9.11 3.68
C ARG A 167 3.12 10.20 4.73
N GLU A 168 2.23 11.19 4.72
CA GLU A 168 2.18 12.25 5.73
C GLU A 168 1.89 11.69 7.13
N MET A 169 0.90 10.80 7.27
CA MET A 169 0.60 10.11 8.52
C MET A 169 1.83 9.37 9.05
N VAL A 170 2.51 8.61 8.18
CA VAL A 170 3.73 7.87 8.57
C VAL A 170 4.83 8.82 9.04
N ALA A 171 5.04 9.93 8.34
CA ALA A 171 6.05 10.93 8.72
C ALA A 171 5.74 11.55 10.10
N LYS A 172 4.50 12.00 10.31
CA LYS A 172 4.05 12.57 11.57
C LYS A 172 4.10 11.56 12.74
N ALA A 173 3.75 10.29 12.48
CA ALA A 173 3.88 9.23 13.47
C ALA A 173 5.36 9.02 13.86
N HIS A 174 6.26 9.01 12.89
CA HIS A 174 7.69 8.88 13.14
C HIS A 174 8.27 10.07 13.92
N GLU A 175 7.80 11.30 13.70
CA GLU A 175 8.18 12.49 14.49
C GLU A 175 7.86 12.32 15.97
N LYS A 176 6.80 11.57 16.28
CA LYS A 176 6.38 11.21 17.66
C LYS A 176 7.01 9.91 18.19
N GLY A 177 7.93 9.32 17.41
CA GLY A 177 8.55 8.05 17.77
C GLY A 177 7.66 6.82 17.60
N LEU A 178 6.47 6.98 17.03
CA LEU A 178 5.55 5.89 16.71
C LEU A 178 5.99 5.18 15.42
N LYS A 179 6.13 3.88 15.46
CA LYS A 179 6.31 3.03 14.28
C LYS A 179 4.96 2.81 13.59
N VAL A 180 4.97 2.54 12.28
CA VAL A 180 3.75 2.24 11.53
C VAL A 180 3.88 0.87 10.88
N VAL A 181 2.89 0.01 11.10
CA VAL A 181 2.75 -1.30 10.46
C VAL A 181 1.66 -1.18 9.41
N MET A 182 2.01 -1.45 8.16
CA MET A 182 1.05 -1.51 7.06
C MET A 182 0.52 -2.93 6.95
N ASP A 183 -0.78 -3.10 7.15
CA ASP A 183 -1.46 -4.37 6.90
C ASP A 183 -1.67 -4.57 5.40
N ILE A 184 -1.25 -5.71 4.89
CA ILE A 184 -1.40 -6.06 3.48
C ILE A 184 -1.86 -7.51 3.33
N VAL A 185 -2.96 -7.69 2.62
CA VAL A 185 -3.56 -9.02 2.37
C VAL A 185 -2.99 -9.58 1.08
N THR A 186 -2.15 -10.59 1.18
CA THR A 186 -1.53 -11.25 0.02
C THR A 186 -2.14 -12.63 -0.28
N ASN A 187 -3.12 -13.07 0.52
CA ASN A 187 -3.74 -14.38 0.39
C ASN A 187 -4.89 -14.41 -0.63
N HIS A 188 -5.63 -13.31 -0.73
CA HIS A 188 -6.80 -13.16 -1.59
C HIS A 188 -6.99 -11.68 -1.98
N CYS A 189 -7.88 -11.42 -2.91
CA CYS A 189 -8.36 -10.08 -3.30
C CYS A 189 -9.90 -10.06 -3.29
N GLY A 190 -10.47 -8.88 -3.35
CA GLY A 190 -11.89 -8.64 -3.58
C GLY A 190 -12.28 -8.81 -5.05
#